data_cf9017338836db074598e77af45a10fc
#
_entry.id   cf9017338836db074598e77af45a10fc
#
_cell.length_a   1.000
_cell.length_b   1.000
_cell.length_c   1.000
_cell.angle_alpha   90.00
_cell.angle_beta   90.00
_cell.angle_gamma   90.00
#
_symmetry.space_group_name_H-M   'P 1'
#
loop_
_entity.id
_entity.type
_entity.pdbx_description
1 polymer ?
#
loop_
_entity_poly.entity_id
_entity_poly.type
_entity_poly.pdbx_seq_one_letter_code
_entity_poly.pdbx_strand_id
1 'polypeptide(L)'
;FSIRLCQNRLKNVLKEEISKDKIKLSFKENDWNETIKRIVKKHPESKDRFYFKELKNNLMKYSSQLGLSTAKIDLIIENLSYAEDPLIEKKNIYLLYQAGWSKNLDLVKISEEVSKSLKSFICGDTSKFHDTSTLKHIEDNLYYQLLKTYHLPVYHSGFSSILNYTILNPRSFINILNFMYEHCEFAEENLFYGEPVSCKVQNRAIREASEWFWTDVINDIENRYEIRTIKRLIEFFKKVRLSDKPYEKTLISFAYDNDLVKNETKDIIKGAQNHSLLIEDKDGKLPKNNSEQIYKKFQINPMLTIKWELPSTVGDTHEFEPNEIDILCMGEDKDWENVVQKYIKPLTIPFKMSKQAIFDL
;
A
#
# COMPACT_ATOMS: atom_id res chain seq x y z
N PHE A 1 24.86 -5.64 -2.43
CA PHE A 1 25.10 -5.88 -3.86
C PHE A 1 24.93 -4.58 -4.68
N SER A 2 23.78 -3.94 -4.66
CA SER A 2 23.47 -2.75 -5.47
C SER A 2 24.44 -1.58 -5.24
N ILE A 3 24.84 -1.33 -3.98
CA ILE A 3 25.86 -0.29 -3.67
C ILE A 3 27.20 -0.65 -4.29
N ARG A 4 27.65 -1.89 -4.19
CA ARG A 4 28.90 -2.33 -4.82
C ARG A 4 28.84 -2.27 -6.35
N LEU A 5 27.70 -2.57 -6.94
CA LEU A 5 27.47 -2.43 -8.37
C LEU A 5 27.57 -0.97 -8.81
N CYS A 6 26.94 -0.05 -8.07
CA CYS A 6 27.08 1.39 -8.27
C CYS A 6 28.55 1.80 -8.18
N GLN A 7 29.23 1.45 -7.08
CA GLN A 7 30.62 1.83 -6.87
C GLN A 7 31.53 1.37 -8.00
N ASN A 8 31.40 0.11 -8.45
CA ASN A 8 32.21 -0.44 -9.53
C ASN A 8 31.96 0.25 -10.86
N ARG A 9 30.71 0.53 -11.21
CA ARG A 9 30.38 1.24 -12.46
C ARG A 9 30.83 2.69 -12.42
N LEU A 10 30.55 3.39 -11.32
CA LEU A 10 31.00 4.76 -11.14
C LEU A 10 32.53 4.89 -11.14
N LYS A 11 33.24 3.94 -10.54
CA LYS A 11 34.71 3.90 -10.61
C LYS A 11 35.20 3.77 -12.05
N ASN A 12 34.54 2.96 -12.87
CA ASN A 12 34.91 2.78 -14.27
C ASN A 12 34.59 4.00 -15.15
N VAL A 13 33.49 4.71 -14.88
CA VAL A 13 33.03 5.87 -15.65
C VAL A 13 33.72 7.15 -15.20
N LEU A 14 33.82 7.37 -13.88
CA LEU A 14 34.28 8.64 -13.30
C LEU A 14 35.74 8.61 -12.87
N LYS A 15 36.40 7.42 -12.92
CA LYS A 15 37.75 7.18 -12.43
C LYS A 15 37.97 7.58 -10.95
N GLU A 16 36.89 7.71 -10.18
CA GLU A 16 36.90 8.06 -8.77
C GLU A 16 36.15 7.00 -7.93
N GLU A 17 36.61 6.80 -6.69
CA GLU A 17 35.93 5.95 -5.71
C GLU A 17 34.90 6.78 -4.93
N ILE A 18 33.61 6.47 -5.12
CA ILE A 18 32.53 7.10 -4.36
C ILE A 18 32.21 6.26 -3.11
N SER A 19 32.18 6.88 -1.95
CA SER A 19 31.85 6.21 -0.70
C SER A 19 30.38 5.76 -0.68
N LYS A 20 30.07 4.73 0.13
CA LYS A 20 28.70 4.23 0.29
C LYS A 20 27.76 5.31 0.82
N ASP A 21 28.22 6.13 1.73
CA ASP A 21 27.41 7.17 2.36
C ASP A 21 27.13 8.31 1.37
N LYS A 22 28.09 8.66 0.53
CA LYS A 22 27.89 9.65 -0.53
C LYS A 22 26.82 9.18 -1.52
N ILE A 23 26.81 7.89 -1.89
CA ILE A 23 25.74 7.33 -2.75
C ILE A 23 24.37 7.46 -2.09
N LYS A 24 24.25 7.12 -0.81
CA LYS A 24 22.97 7.24 -0.09
C LYS A 24 22.48 8.67 0.00
N LEU A 25 23.39 9.60 0.35
CA LEU A 25 23.12 11.02 0.52
C LEU A 25 22.84 11.74 -0.82
N SER A 26 23.16 11.12 -1.96
CA SER A 26 22.85 11.70 -3.28
C SER A 26 21.37 11.70 -3.63
N PHE A 27 20.50 11.07 -2.83
CA PHE A 27 19.07 10.95 -3.09
C PHE A 27 18.26 11.61 -1.99
N LYS A 28 17.59 12.72 -2.29
CA LYS A 28 16.76 13.42 -1.32
C LYS A 28 15.56 12.54 -0.92
N GLU A 29 15.35 12.38 0.38
CA GLU A 29 14.18 11.70 0.93
C GLU A 29 12.96 12.63 0.89
N ASN A 30 11.76 12.04 0.76
CA ASN A 30 10.51 12.80 0.80
C ASN A 30 10.19 13.24 2.24
N ASP A 31 9.81 14.50 2.41
CA ASP A 31 9.34 15.02 3.71
C ASP A 31 7.80 14.95 3.81
N TRP A 32 7.34 13.95 4.56
CA TRP A 32 5.90 13.74 4.82
C TRP A 32 5.30 14.88 5.66
N ASN A 33 6.07 15.48 6.56
CA ASN A 33 5.60 16.58 7.41
C ASN A 33 5.25 17.82 6.57
N GLU A 34 6.01 18.10 5.53
CA GLU A 34 5.71 19.20 4.62
C GLU A 34 4.35 18.96 3.91
N THR A 35 4.10 17.74 3.49
CA THR A 35 2.83 17.36 2.84
C THR A 35 1.65 17.50 3.81
N ILE A 36 1.79 17.02 5.05
CA ILE A 36 0.76 17.17 6.09
C ILE A 36 0.47 18.64 6.36
N LYS A 37 1.51 19.48 6.52
CA LYS A 37 1.35 20.93 6.69
C LYS A 37 0.58 21.60 5.55
N ARG A 38 0.80 21.16 4.30
CA ARG A 38 0.04 21.67 3.14
C ARG A 38 -1.44 21.30 3.22
N ILE A 39 -1.78 20.07 3.67
CA ILE A 39 -3.17 19.65 3.87
C ILE A 39 -3.84 20.50 4.95
N VAL A 40 -3.20 20.66 6.11
CA VAL A 40 -3.70 21.47 7.23
C VAL A 40 -3.95 22.92 6.81
N LYS A 41 -2.99 23.53 6.09
CA LYS A 41 -3.13 24.91 5.61
C LYS A 41 -4.36 25.08 4.67
N LYS A 42 -4.64 24.07 3.83
CA LYS A 42 -5.75 24.13 2.86
C LYS A 42 -7.09 23.77 3.49
N HIS A 43 -7.09 22.90 4.50
CA HIS A 43 -8.28 22.40 5.20
C HIS A 43 -8.05 22.45 6.72
N PRO A 44 -8.14 23.64 7.34
CA PRO A 44 -7.81 23.83 8.77
C PRO A 44 -8.80 23.14 9.70
N GLU A 45 -10.09 23.11 9.32
CA GLU A 45 -11.15 22.52 10.14
C GLU A 45 -11.31 21.02 9.86
N SER A 46 -11.20 20.19 10.90
CA SER A 46 -11.35 18.73 10.79
C SER A 46 -12.65 18.29 10.13
N LYS A 47 -13.77 18.89 10.55
CA LYS A 47 -15.13 18.58 10.04
C LYS A 47 -15.30 18.78 8.53
N ASP A 48 -14.48 19.67 7.92
CA ASP A 48 -14.54 19.97 6.50
C ASP A 48 -13.67 19.03 5.65
N ARG A 49 -12.87 18.21 6.29
CA ARG A 49 -12.01 17.24 5.63
C ARG A 49 -12.82 16.12 5.00
N PHE A 50 -12.44 15.76 3.80
CA PHE A 50 -13.20 14.83 2.94
C PHE A 50 -13.46 13.48 3.62
N TYR A 51 -12.47 12.90 4.27
CA TYR A 51 -12.61 11.60 4.94
C TYR A 51 -13.57 11.63 6.16
N PHE A 52 -13.76 12.77 6.84
CA PHE A 52 -14.80 12.89 7.86
C PHE A 52 -16.18 12.99 7.26
N LYS A 53 -16.33 13.63 6.09
CA LYS A 53 -17.59 13.63 5.35
C LYS A 53 -17.97 12.23 4.89
N GLU A 54 -16.98 11.46 4.40
CA GLU A 54 -17.17 10.04 4.04
C GLU A 54 -17.55 9.20 5.27
N LEU A 55 -16.83 9.33 6.39
CA LEU A 55 -17.16 8.64 7.63
C LEU A 55 -18.59 8.98 8.09
N LYS A 56 -18.98 10.26 8.07
CA LYS A 56 -20.34 10.71 8.41
C LYS A 56 -21.38 10.03 7.54
N ASN A 57 -21.18 10.00 6.23
CA ASN A 57 -22.09 9.35 5.29
C ASN A 57 -22.19 7.84 5.54
N ASN A 58 -21.06 7.17 5.81
CA ASN A 58 -21.05 5.74 6.15
C ASN A 58 -21.80 5.46 7.46
N LEU A 59 -21.58 6.26 8.52
CA LEU A 59 -22.30 6.10 9.77
C LEU A 59 -23.80 6.39 9.64
N MET A 60 -24.19 7.37 8.82
CA MET A 60 -25.59 7.65 8.49
C MET A 60 -26.24 6.49 7.75
N LYS A 61 -25.56 5.91 6.76
CA LYS A 61 -26.06 4.75 6.01
C LYS A 61 -26.43 3.57 6.92
N TYR A 62 -25.65 3.33 7.97
CA TYR A 62 -25.86 2.24 8.91
C TYR A 62 -26.49 2.70 10.25
N SER A 63 -27.01 3.92 10.34
CA SER A 63 -27.51 4.53 11.59
C SER A 63 -28.59 3.72 12.27
N SER A 64 -29.55 3.17 11.51
CA SER A 64 -30.64 2.33 12.06
C SER A 64 -30.10 1.03 12.68
N GLN A 65 -29.12 0.40 12.06
CA GLN A 65 -28.51 -0.85 12.56
C GLN A 65 -27.64 -0.61 13.79
N LEU A 66 -27.03 0.58 13.88
CA LEU A 66 -26.13 0.97 14.95
C LEU A 66 -26.82 1.71 16.10
N GLY A 67 -28.10 2.06 15.97
CA GLY A 67 -28.82 2.89 16.95
C GLY A 67 -28.21 4.30 17.11
N LEU A 68 -27.66 4.86 16.03
CA LEU A 68 -27.01 6.17 16.03
C LEU A 68 -27.97 7.26 15.58
N SER A 69 -28.12 8.31 16.40
CA SER A 69 -28.70 9.58 15.99
C SER A 69 -27.66 10.49 15.33
N THR A 70 -28.11 11.49 14.59
CA THR A 70 -27.20 12.49 13.97
C THR A 70 -26.28 13.14 15.02
N ALA A 71 -26.82 13.48 16.21
CA ALA A 71 -26.04 14.06 17.32
C ALA A 71 -24.92 13.10 17.80
N LYS A 72 -25.19 11.77 17.87
CA LYS A 72 -24.18 10.78 18.23
C LYS A 72 -23.11 10.65 17.14
N ILE A 73 -23.48 10.73 15.87
CA ILE A 73 -22.53 10.72 14.74
C ILE A 73 -21.62 11.94 14.80
N ASP A 74 -22.19 13.13 15.05
CA ASP A 74 -21.40 14.36 15.16
C ASP A 74 -20.43 14.30 16.36
N LEU A 75 -20.85 13.72 17.48
CA LEU A 75 -19.99 13.46 18.64
C LEU A 75 -18.84 12.49 18.33
N ILE A 76 -19.11 11.42 17.57
CA ILE A 76 -18.05 10.50 17.11
C ILE A 76 -17.00 11.25 16.28
N ILE A 77 -17.43 12.10 15.35
CA ILE A 77 -16.51 12.88 14.50
C ILE A 77 -15.69 13.85 15.37
N GLU A 78 -16.31 14.54 16.32
CA GLU A 78 -15.62 15.44 17.23
C GLU A 78 -14.55 14.69 18.06
N ASN A 79 -14.88 13.53 18.61
CA ASN A 79 -13.95 12.70 19.38
C ASN A 79 -12.72 12.22 18.57
N LEU A 80 -12.90 12.00 17.28
CA LEU A 80 -11.82 11.52 16.38
C LEU A 80 -11.00 12.66 15.77
N SER A 81 -11.46 13.91 15.91
CA SER A 81 -10.84 15.08 15.29
C SER A 81 -9.54 15.48 16.00
N TYR A 82 -8.53 15.83 15.20
CA TYR A 82 -7.27 16.43 15.63
C TYR A 82 -6.75 17.35 14.52
N ALA A 83 -7.17 18.60 14.53
CA ALA A 83 -6.99 19.54 13.43
C ALA A 83 -5.52 19.75 12.99
N GLU A 84 -4.57 19.56 13.91
CA GLU A 84 -3.14 19.75 13.66
C GLU A 84 -2.52 18.68 12.76
N ASP A 85 -3.07 17.44 12.78
CA ASP A 85 -2.49 16.32 12.03
C ASP A 85 -3.56 15.40 11.39
N PRO A 86 -3.79 15.55 10.07
CA PRO A 86 -4.67 14.67 9.30
C PRO A 86 -4.30 13.17 9.35
N LEU A 87 -3.03 12.84 9.54
CA LEU A 87 -2.62 11.44 9.63
C LEU A 87 -3.07 10.81 10.96
N ILE A 88 -2.99 11.57 12.05
CA ILE A 88 -3.54 11.17 13.35
C ILE A 88 -5.06 10.98 13.25
N GLU A 89 -5.78 11.87 12.56
CA GLU A 89 -7.22 11.69 12.35
C GLU A 89 -7.55 10.41 11.57
N LYS A 90 -6.78 10.11 10.52
CA LYS A 90 -6.93 8.84 9.78
C LYS A 90 -6.62 7.64 10.67
N LYS A 91 -5.63 7.71 11.56
CA LYS A 91 -5.36 6.69 12.58
C LYS A 91 -6.55 6.52 13.53
N ASN A 92 -7.17 7.62 13.98
CA ASN A 92 -8.35 7.58 14.85
C ASN A 92 -9.53 6.88 14.15
N ILE A 93 -9.79 7.19 12.89
CA ILE A 93 -10.82 6.53 12.07
C ILE A 93 -10.52 5.03 11.94
N TYR A 94 -9.28 4.66 11.62
CA TYR A 94 -8.86 3.26 11.55
C TYR A 94 -9.11 2.52 12.87
N LEU A 95 -8.76 3.12 14.01
CA LEU A 95 -8.98 2.55 15.34
C LEU A 95 -10.47 2.38 15.65
N LEU A 96 -11.32 3.32 15.24
CA LEU A 96 -12.77 3.19 15.34
C LEU A 96 -13.28 1.95 14.58
N TYR A 97 -12.85 1.77 13.33
CA TYR A 97 -13.22 0.61 12.51
C TYR A 97 -12.67 -0.70 13.10
N GLN A 98 -11.43 -0.72 13.56
CA GLN A 98 -10.80 -1.88 14.16
C GLN A 98 -11.54 -2.33 15.44
N ALA A 99 -11.83 -1.40 16.34
CA ALA A 99 -12.52 -1.68 17.59
C ALA A 99 -14.01 -1.98 17.40
N GLY A 100 -14.67 -1.35 16.43
CA GLY A 100 -16.08 -1.62 16.10
C GLY A 100 -16.35 -3.04 15.62
N TRP A 101 -15.32 -3.77 15.19
CA TRP A 101 -15.41 -5.21 14.88
C TRP A 101 -15.37 -6.12 16.10
N SER A 102 -15.11 -5.60 17.29
CA SER A 102 -15.23 -6.33 18.54
C SER A 102 -16.71 -6.50 18.94
N LYS A 103 -16.98 -7.39 19.93
CA LYS A 103 -18.35 -7.81 20.27
C LYS A 103 -19.27 -6.74 20.86
N ASN A 104 -18.76 -5.59 21.28
CA ASN A 104 -19.53 -4.49 21.89
C ASN A 104 -19.51 -3.26 20.97
N LEU A 105 -20.62 -3.02 20.27
CA LEU A 105 -20.80 -2.05 19.18
C LEU A 105 -21.16 -0.62 19.61
N ASP A 106 -20.75 -0.15 20.78
CA ASP A 106 -20.94 1.25 21.13
C ASP A 106 -19.83 2.11 20.53
N LEU A 107 -20.06 2.55 19.28
CA LEU A 107 -19.09 3.38 18.56
C LEU A 107 -18.86 4.75 19.21
N VAL A 108 -19.84 5.28 19.95
CA VAL A 108 -19.67 6.52 20.73
C VAL A 108 -18.62 6.29 21.82
N LYS A 109 -18.80 5.24 22.61
CA LYS A 109 -17.86 4.89 23.67
C LYS A 109 -16.47 4.58 23.14
N ILE A 110 -16.37 3.85 22.01
CA ILE A 110 -15.09 3.59 21.34
C ILE A 110 -14.43 4.90 20.94
N SER A 111 -15.16 5.84 20.32
CA SER A 111 -14.62 7.14 19.92
C SER A 111 -14.10 7.96 21.11
N GLU A 112 -14.80 7.92 22.26
CA GLU A 112 -14.33 8.55 23.50
C GLU A 112 -13.04 7.93 24.03
N GLU A 113 -12.93 6.60 23.99
CA GLU A 113 -11.71 5.89 24.39
C GLU A 113 -10.54 6.22 23.47
N VAL A 114 -10.77 6.30 22.16
CA VAL A 114 -9.74 6.71 21.17
C VAL A 114 -9.29 8.15 21.44
N SER A 115 -10.23 9.06 21.70
CA SER A 115 -9.93 10.47 22.04
C SER A 115 -9.09 10.60 23.32
N LYS A 116 -9.45 9.85 24.38
CA LYS A 116 -8.67 9.82 25.64
C LYS A 116 -7.28 9.28 25.42
N SER A 117 -7.15 8.19 24.65
CA SER A 117 -5.86 7.59 24.32
C SER A 117 -4.99 8.53 23.50
N LEU A 118 -5.57 9.30 22.57
CA LEU A 118 -4.85 10.31 21.81
C LEU A 118 -4.27 11.42 22.72
N LYS A 119 -5.08 11.91 23.67
CA LYS A 119 -4.60 12.94 24.62
C LYS A 119 -3.41 12.43 25.44
N SER A 120 -3.48 11.19 25.96
CA SER A 120 -2.35 10.57 26.66
C SER A 120 -1.12 10.46 25.78
N PHE A 121 -1.27 10.00 24.55
CA PHE A 121 -0.19 9.86 23.58
C PHE A 121 0.50 11.19 23.28
N ILE A 122 -0.26 12.29 23.08
CA ILE A 122 0.29 13.62 22.82
C ILE A 122 1.03 14.16 24.05
N CYS A 123 0.56 13.86 25.26
CA CYS A 123 1.23 14.23 26.50
C CYS A 123 2.47 13.38 26.81
N GLY A 124 2.78 12.36 26.01
CA GLY A 124 3.90 11.44 26.22
C GLY A 124 3.62 10.35 27.25
N ASP A 125 2.35 10.16 27.65
CA ASP A 125 1.91 9.11 28.53
C ASP A 125 1.59 7.82 27.76
N THR A 126 1.47 6.70 28.47
CA THR A 126 1.09 5.41 27.87
C THR A 126 -0.32 5.48 27.26
N SER A 127 -0.47 4.94 26.06
CA SER A 127 -1.71 4.96 25.30
C SER A 127 -2.18 3.54 24.95
N LYS A 128 -3.46 3.26 25.21
CA LYS A 128 -4.08 1.95 24.91
C LYS A 128 -4.13 1.67 23.40
N PHE A 129 -4.41 2.68 22.59
CA PHE A 129 -4.62 2.55 21.15
C PHE A 129 -3.43 3.07 20.33
N HIS A 130 -2.80 4.19 20.74
CA HIS A 130 -1.82 4.90 19.92
C HIS A 130 -0.38 4.41 20.09
N ASP A 131 -0.07 3.62 21.13
CA ASP A 131 1.27 3.03 21.37
C ASP A 131 1.45 1.65 20.72
N THR A 132 0.57 1.26 19.81
CA THR A 132 0.61 -0.06 19.20
C THR A 132 1.54 -0.11 17.97
N SER A 133 2.25 -1.23 17.80
CA SER A 133 3.04 -1.50 16.59
C SER A 133 2.18 -1.49 15.32
N THR A 134 0.90 -1.83 15.42
CA THR A 134 -0.08 -1.80 14.34
C THR A 134 -0.16 -0.43 13.68
N LEU A 135 -0.23 0.66 14.46
CA LEU A 135 -0.31 2.01 13.90
C LEU A 135 0.95 2.44 13.15
N LYS A 136 2.11 1.91 13.51
CA LYS A 136 3.34 2.14 12.75
C LYS A 136 3.32 1.42 11.40
N HIS A 137 2.80 0.21 11.38
CA HIS A 137 2.72 -0.58 10.14
C HIS A 137 1.68 -0.06 9.14
N ILE A 138 0.57 0.52 9.63
CA ILE A 138 -0.51 1.02 8.78
C ILE A 138 -0.25 2.43 8.25
N GLU A 139 0.69 3.15 8.83
CA GLU A 139 0.95 4.57 8.55
C GLU A 139 1.15 4.85 7.05
N ASP A 140 1.92 4.01 6.36
CA ASP A 140 2.15 4.13 4.91
C ASP A 140 0.83 4.06 4.11
N ASN A 141 -0.08 3.18 4.50
CA ASN A 141 -1.37 3.04 3.81
C ASN A 141 -2.26 4.26 4.06
N LEU A 142 -2.32 4.75 5.31
CA LEU A 142 -3.12 5.92 5.67
C LEU A 142 -2.55 7.20 5.03
N TYR A 143 -1.24 7.36 5.01
CA TYR A 143 -0.59 8.47 4.33
C TYR A 143 -0.88 8.45 2.81
N TYR A 144 -0.79 7.28 2.18
CA TYR A 144 -1.17 7.14 0.77
C TYR A 144 -2.63 7.52 0.52
N GLN A 145 -3.55 7.12 1.40
CA GLN A 145 -4.96 7.52 1.31
C GLN A 145 -5.11 9.05 1.37
N LEU A 146 -4.37 9.73 2.26
CA LEU A 146 -4.36 11.19 2.33
C LEU A 146 -3.89 11.82 1.02
N LEU A 147 -2.78 11.32 0.43
CA LEU A 147 -2.29 11.82 -0.85
C LEU A 147 -3.36 11.68 -1.94
N LYS A 148 -4.08 10.56 -1.99
CA LYS A 148 -5.16 10.34 -2.97
C LYS A 148 -6.36 11.24 -2.72
N THR A 149 -6.80 11.36 -1.47
CA THR A 149 -7.93 12.21 -1.08
C THR A 149 -7.72 13.67 -1.47
N TYR A 150 -6.49 14.16 -1.37
CA TYR A 150 -6.15 15.56 -1.66
C TYR A 150 -5.49 15.77 -3.04
N HIS A 151 -5.50 14.74 -3.91
CA HIS A 151 -4.87 14.77 -5.23
C HIS A 151 -3.40 15.22 -5.21
N LEU A 152 -2.68 14.83 -4.16
CA LEU A 152 -1.27 15.12 -4.01
C LEU A 152 -0.42 14.03 -4.69
N PRO A 153 0.74 14.40 -5.26
CA PRO A 153 1.59 13.43 -5.91
C PRO A 153 2.19 12.45 -4.90
N VAL A 154 2.22 11.17 -5.27
CA VAL A 154 3.00 10.15 -4.58
C VAL A 154 4.43 10.24 -5.10
N TYR A 155 5.36 10.65 -4.26
CA TYR A 155 6.78 10.69 -4.62
C TYR A 155 7.48 9.38 -4.27
N HIS A 156 8.06 8.77 -5.30
CA HIS A 156 8.99 7.67 -5.17
C HIS A 156 10.39 8.28 -5.12
N SER A 157 10.99 8.37 -3.95
CA SER A 157 12.30 9.01 -3.75
C SER A 157 13.05 8.43 -2.57
N GLY A 158 14.34 8.70 -2.52
CA GLY A 158 15.24 8.18 -1.51
C GLY A 158 15.91 6.87 -1.92
N PHE A 159 17.14 6.68 -1.47
CA PHE A 159 17.93 5.51 -1.85
C PHE A 159 17.31 4.20 -1.36
N SER A 160 16.71 4.19 -0.17
CA SER A 160 16.01 3.02 0.38
C SER A 160 14.84 2.58 -0.50
N SER A 161 14.06 3.54 -1.02
CA SER A 161 12.96 3.26 -1.96
C SER A 161 13.48 2.63 -3.25
N ILE A 162 14.55 3.18 -3.84
CA ILE A 162 15.18 2.63 -5.05
C ILE A 162 15.63 1.19 -4.83
N LEU A 163 16.25 0.90 -3.69
CA LEU A 163 16.66 -0.47 -3.37
C LEU A 163 15.47 -1.42 -3.27
N ASN A 164 14.37 -0.99 -2.65
CA ASN A 164 13.17 -1.81 -2.53
C ASN A 164 12.54 -2.15 -3.89
N TYR A 165 12.51 -1.19 -4.83
CA TYR A 165 12.01 -1.43 -6.19
C TYR A 165 12.90 -2.36 -7.01
N THR A 166 14.19 -2.40 -6.71
CA THR A 166 15.20 -3.14 -7.48
C THR A 166 15.66 -4.42 -6.79
N ILE A 167 14.99 -4.82 -5.71
CA ILE A 167 15.32 -6.05 -4.99
C ILE A 167 15.35 -7.23 -5.98
N LEU A 168 16.43 -8.01 -5.93
CA LEU A 168 16.67 -9.19 -6.79
C LEU A 168 16.87 -8.91 -8.29
N ASN A 169 16.81 -7.66 -8.76
CA ASN A 169 17.01 -7.37 -10.19
C ASN A 169 18.00 -6.22 -10.45
N PRO A 170 19.30 -6.57 -10.70
CA PRO A 170 20.33 -5.58 -11.01
C PRO A 170 20.04 -4.74 -12.26
N ARG A 171 19.33 -5.30 -13.26
CA ARG A 171 18.95 -4.60 -14.50
C ARG A 171 17.98 -3.45 -14.17
N SER A 172 16.99 -3.69 -13.32
CA SER A 172 16.06 -2.64 -12.88
C SER A 172 16.77 -1.49 -12.18
N PHE A 173 17.76 -1.79 -11.33
CA PHE A 173 18.55 -0.76 -10.66
C PHE A 173 19.33 0.11 -11.67
N ILE A 174 19.97 -0.51 -12.65
CA ILE A 174 20.71 0.21 -13.69
C ILE A 174 19.78 1.07 -14.52
N ASN A 175 18.60 0.55 -14.88
CA ASN A 175 17.62 1.31 -15.66
C ASN A 175 17.13 2.55 -14.90
N ILE A 176 16.81 2.42 -13.60
CA ILE A 176 16.44 3.58 -12.78
C ILE A 176 17.57 4.63 -12.78
N LEU A 177 18.83 4.21 -12.65
CA LEU A 177 19.95 5.14 -12.66
C LEU A 177 20.16 5.81 -14.03
N ASN A 178 19.94 5.08 -15.13
CA ASN A 178 20.05 5.66 -16.47
C ASN A 178 19.00 6.76 -16.68
N PHE A 179 17.71 6.47 -16.40
CA PHE A 179 16.65 7.47 -16.45
C PHE A 179 16.91 8.63 -15.49
N MET A 180 17.47 8.34 -14.31
CA MET A 180 17.80 9.38 -13.34
C MET A 180 18.90 10.31 -13.86
N TYR A 181 19.92 9.76 -14.53
CA TYR A 181 20.97 10.54 -15.15
C TYR A 181 20.40 11.47 -16.23
N GLU A 182 19.57 10.96 -17.13
CA GLU A 182 18.90 11.75 -18.17
C GLU A 182 18.05 12.89 -17.58
N HIS A 183 17.24 12.60 -16.56
CA HIS A 183 16.42 13.61 -15.89
C HIS A 183 17.23 14.64 -15.10
N CYS A 184 18.38 14.25 -14.55
CA CYS A 184 19.32 15.19 -13.91
C CYS A 184 19.87 16.19 -14.93
N GLU A 185 20.26 15.73 -16.12
CA GLU A 185 20.74 16.63 -17.19
C GLU A 185 19.68 17.65 -17.58
N PHE A 186 18.42 17.25 -17.74
CA PHE A 186 17.31 18.17 -18.05
C PHE A 186 16.98 19.15 -16.91
N ALA A 187 17.26 18.79 -15.68
CA ALA A 187 16.96 19.59 -14.50
C ALA A 187 18.16 20.43 -14.02
N GLU A 188 19.31 20.34 -14.70
CA GLU A 188 20.57 20.94 -14.28
C GLU A 188 21.03 20.47 -12.87
N GLU A 189 20.63 19.25 -12.49
CA GLU A 189 21.05 18.58 -11.29
C GLU A 189 22.19 17.59 -11.59
N ASN A 190 23.01 17.28 -10.59
CA ASN A 190 24.14 16.36 -10.77
C ASN A 190 23.97 15.09 -9.93
N LEU A 191 23.85 13.96 -10.60
CA LEU A 191 23.82 12.66 -9.91
C LEU A 191 25.19 12.38 -9.30
N PHE A 192 25.24 12.17 -7.97
CA PHE A 192 26.44 11.92 -7.15
C PHE A 192 27.39 13.10 -6.90
N TYR A 193 27.11 14.29 -7.45
CA TYR A 193 27.91 15.50 -7.23
C TYR A 193 27.06 16.67 -6.78
N GLY A 194 27.52 17.39 -5.78
CA GLY A 194 26.82 18.56 -5.24
C GLY A 194 25.65 18.21 -4.32
N GLU A 195 24.55 18.92 -4.50
CA GLU A 195 23.32 18.70 -3.72
C GLU A 195 22.62 17.39 -4.08
N PRO A 196 21.87 16.79 -3.14
CA PRO A 196 21.10 15.59 -3.42
C PRO A 196 20.07 15.80 -4.54
N VAL A 197 19.93 14.82 -5.44
CA VAL A 197 18.93 14.83 -6.50
C VAL A 197 17.53 15.05 -5.91
N SER A 198 16.77 15.99 -6.47
CA SER A 198 15.46 16.37 -5.97
C SER A 198 14.44 15.21 -6.06
N CYS A 199 13.48 15.18 -5.12
CA CYS A 199 12.41 14.18 -5.14
C CYS A 199 11.63 14.19 -6.46
N LYS A 200 11.53 15.34 -7.14
CA LYS A 200 10.82 15.48 -8.42
C LYS A 200 11.54 14.75 -9.55
N VAL A 201 12.85 14.92 -9.64
CA VAL A 201 13.70 14.25 -10.65
C VAL A 201 13.71 12.74 -10.38
N GLN A 202 13.95 12.32 -9.15
CA GLN A 202 13.89 10.91 -8.75
C GLN A 202 12.56 10.27 -9.12
N ASN A 203 11.44 10.91 -8.77
CA ASN A 203 10.10 10.38 -9.03
C ASN A 203 9.83 10.20 -10.53
N ARG A 204 10.28 11.14 -11.38
CA ARG A 204 10.15 11.02 -12.84
C ARG A 204 10.94 9.81 -13.35
N ALA A 205 12.21 9.74 -13.02
CA ALA A 205 13.10 8.65 -13.45
C ALA A 205 12.58 7.26 -13.03
N ILE A 206 12.15 7.14 -11.78
CA ILE A 206 11.64 5.89 -11.23
C ILE A 206 10.32 5.47 -11.91
N ARG A 207 9.42 6.42 -12.17
CA ARG A 207 8.16 6.14 -12.90
C ARG A 207 8.42 5.74 -14.34
N GLU A 208 9.33 6.40 -15.03
CA GLU A 208 9.68 6.08 -16.40
C GLU A 208 10.34 4.71 -16.51
N ALA A 209 11.24 4.38 -15.60
CA ALA A 209 11.82 3.04 -15.52
C ALA A 209 10.77 1.94 -15.29
N SER A 210 9.75 2.21 -14.47
CA SER A 210 8.63 1.31 -14.23
C SER A 210 7.74 1.14 -15.47
N GLU A 211 7.46 2.24 -16.17
CA GLU A 211 6.68 2.22 -17.41
C GLU A 211 7.40 1.47 -18.52
N TRP A 212 8.70 1.73 -18.66
CA TRP A 212 9.56 1.00 -19.59
C TRP A 212 9.56 -0.50 -19.28
N PHE A 213 9.75 -0.87 -17.99
CA PHE A 213 9.73 -2.28 -17.58
C PHE A 213 8.40 -2.97 -17.94
N TRP A 214 7.27 -2.30 -17.67
CA TRP A 214 5.96 -2.85 -18.01
C TRP A 214 5.80 -3.03 -19.52
N THR A 215 6.16 -2.02 -20.32
CA THR A 215 6.02 -2.05 -21.76
C THR A 215 6.91 -3.10 -22.40
N ASP A 216 8.17 -3.23 -21.94
CA ASP A 216 9.12 -4.26 -22.38
C ASP A 216 8.55 -5.66 -22.14
N VAL A 217 8.04 -5.92 -20.94
CA VAL A 217 7.52 -7.24 -20.56
C VAL A 217 6.23 -7.58 -21.31
N ILE A 218 5.26 -6.67 -21.42
CA ILE A 218 3.96 -7.00 -22.06
C ILE A 218 4.09 -7.25 -23.56
N ASN A 219 5.09 -6.68 -24.22
CA ASN A 219 5.34 -6.93 -25.64
C ASN A 219 5.82 -8.35 -25.91
N ASP A 220 6.40 -9.03 -24.91
CA ASP A 220 6.89 -10.40 -25.01
C ASP A 220 5.83 -11.44 -24.59
N ILE A 221 4.69 -11.01 -24.04
CA ILE A 221 3.64 -11.91 -23.55
C ILE A 221 2.59 -12.18 -24.62
N GLU A 222 2.52 -13.42 -25.07
CA GLU A 222 1.47 -13.89 -25.99
C GLU A 222 0.17 -14.22 -25.24
N ASN A 223 0.26 -14.75 -24.02
CA ASN A 223 -0.88 -15.16 -23.22
C ASN A 223 -1.50 -14.01 -22.46
N ARG A 224 -2.63 -13.48 -22.98
CA ARG A 224 -3.37 -12.37 -22.36
C ARG A 224 -3.90 -12.65 -20.96
N TYR A 225 -4.06 -13.92 -20.56
CA TYR A 225 -4.48 -14.28 -19.21
C TYR A 225 -3.44 -13.89 -18.15
N GLU A 226 -2.14 -13.95 -18.47
CA GLU A 226 -1.08 -13.51 -17.55
C GLU A 226 -1.22 -12.02 -17.22
N ILE A 227 -1.36 -11.18 -18.26
CA ILE A 227 -1.53 -9.74 -18.10
C ILE A 227 -2.81 -9.42 -17.31
N ARG A 228 -3.91 -10.11 -17.62
CA ARG A 228 -5.19 -9.94 -16.91
C ARG A 228 -5.07 -10.31 -15.44
N THR A 229 -4.43 -11.43 -15.12
CA THR A 229 -4.20 -11.88 -13.75
C THR A 229 -3.44 -10.83 -12.94
N ILE A 230 -2.36 -10.28 -13.49
CA ILE A 230 -1.57 -9.24 -12.81
C ILE A 230 -2.39 -7.97 -12.60
N LYS A 231 -3.15 -7.51 -13.60
CA LYS A 231 -4.02 -6.33 -13.46
C LYS A 231 -5.08 -6.52 -12.37
N ARG A 232 -5.73 -7.70 -12.32
CA ARG A 232 -6.71 -8.04 -11.29
C ARG A 232 -6.11 -8.07 -9.89
N LEU A 233 -4.91 -8.64 -9.71
CA LEU A 233 -4.18 -8.61 -8.43
C LEU A 233 -3.86 -7.18 -7.99
N ILE A 234 -3.36 -6.37 -8.90
CA ILE A 234 -3.04 -4.96 -8.65
C ILE A 234 -4.28 -4.19 -8.20
N GLU A 235 -5.40 -4.35 -8.90
CA GLU A 235 -6.66 -3.70 -8.54
C GLU A 235 -7.17 -4.16 -7.17
N PHE A 236 -7.08 -5.45 -6.87
CA PHE A 236 -7.42 -6.00 -5.56
C PHE A 236 -6.57 -5.36 -4.46
N PHE A 237 -5.26 -5.37 -4.58
CA PHE A 237 -4.37 -4.78 -3.57
C PHE A 237 -4.60 -3.28 -3.42
N LYS A 238 -4.90 -2.57 -4.51
CA LYS A 238 -5.23 -1.15 -4.49
C LYS A 238 -6.56 -0.88 -3.76
N LYS A 239 -7.60 -1.68 -4.01
CA LYS A 239 -8.88 -1.59 -3.30
C LYS A 239 -8.70 -1.85 -1.80
N VAL A 240 -7.92 -2.86 -1.41
CA VAL A 240 -7.58 -3.12 0.00
C VAL A 240 -6.87 -1.94 0.64
N ARG A 241 -5.87 -1.37 -0.04
CA ARG A 241 -5.10 -0.22 0.46
C ARG A 241 -5.94 1.03 0.65
N LEU A 242 -6.94 1.23 -0.19
CA LEU A 242 -7.84 2.41 -0.16
C LEU A 242 -9.07 2.21 0.72
N SER A 243 -9.29 1.04 1.29
CA SER A 243 -10.42 0.78 2.19
C SER A 243 -10.29 1.54 3.52
N ASP A 244 -11.39 1.76 4.22
CA ASP A 244 -11.41 2.49 5.50
C ASP A 244 -10.61 1.78 6.60
N LYS A 245 -10.53 0.44 6.53
CA LYS A 245 -9.71 -0.39 7.41
C LYS A 245 -8.77 -1.26 6.58
N PRO A 246 -7.71 -0.67 5.97
CA PRO A 246 -6.74 -1.45 5.21
C PRO A 246 -6.04 -2.49 6.11
N TYR A 247 -5.43 -3.49 5.52
CA TYR A 247 -4.64 -4.47 6.29
C TYR A 247 -3.50 -3.76 7.03
N GLU A 248 -3.19 -4.24 8.23
CA GLU A 248 -2.18 -3.64 9.11
C GLU A 248 -0.83 -3.49 8.43
N LYS A 249 -0.44 -4.49 7.65
CA LYS A 249 0.80 -4.49 6.89
C LYS A 249 0.52 -4.31 5.40
N THR A 250 1.50 -3.76 4.70
CA THR A 250 1.43 -3.57 3.26
C THR A 250 1.21 -4.88 2.52
N LEU A 251 0.31 -4.88 1.53
CA LEU A 251 -0.11 -6.07 0.80
C LEU A 251 0.27 -5.96 -0.68
N ILE A 252 1.22 -6.77 -1.11
CA ILE A 252 1.60 -6.95 -2.52
C ILE A 252 1.93 -8.42 -2.83
N SER A 253 1.61 -9.32 -1.91
CA SER A 253 1.87 -10.75 -2.04
C SER A 253 0.63 -11.58 -1.74
N PHE A 254 0.56 -12.75 -2.34
CA PHE A 254 -0.51 -13.72 -2.15
C PHE A 254 0.05 -15.13 -2.04
N ALA A 255 -0.73 -16.02 -1.42
CA ALA A 255 -0.41 -17.43 -1.31
C ALA A 255 -1.66 -18.27 -1.54
N TYR A 256 -1.47 -19.50 -1.99
CA TYR A 256 -2.54 -20.46 -2.23
C TYR A 256 -2.02 -21.90 -2.21
N ASP A 257 -2.93 -22.84 -2.02
CA ASP A 257 -2.66 -24.27 -2.14
C ASP A 257 -2.51 -24.65 -3.61
N ASN A 258 -1.26 -24.93 -4.03
CA ASN A 258 -0.95 -25.22 -5.42
C ASN A 258 -1.48 -26.58 -5.90
N ASP A 259 -1.72 -27.52 -4.99
CA ASP A 259 -2.15 -28.87 -5.37
C ASP A 259 -3.62 -28.93 -5.74
N LEU A 260 -4.42 -27.96 -5.22
CA LEU A 260 -5.85 -27.90 -5.43
C LEU A 260 -6.31 -26.99 -6.58
N VAL A 261 -5.39 -26.26 -7.23
CA VAL A 261 -5.74 -25.40 -8.39
C VAL A 261 -5.59 -26.14 -9.71
N LYS A 262 -6.30 -25.65 -10.74
CA LYS A 262 -6.26 -26.22 -12.10
C LYS A 262 -4.88 -26.10 -12.73
N ASN A 263 -4.58 -27.01 -13.68
CA ASN A 263 -3.28 -26.99 -14.39
C ASN A 263 -3.11 -25.72 -15.22
N GLU A 264 -4.16 -25.24 -15.87
CA GLU A 264 -4.14 -24.00 -16.65
C GLU A 264 -3.81 -22.79 -15.76
N THR A 265 -4.30 -22.77 -14.52
CA THR A 265 -3.95 -21.75 -13.53
C THR A 265 -2.47 -21.80 -13.17
N LYS A 266 -1.92 -23.02 -12.98
CA LYS A 266 -0.48 -23.21 -12.72
C LYS A 266 0.36 -22.69 -13.88
N ASP A 267 -0.06 -22.93 -15.12
CA ASP A 267 0.64 -22.48 -16.32
C ASP A 267 0.61 -20.95 -16.45
N ILE A 268 -0.53 -20.31 -16.17
CA ILE A 268 -0.67 -18.83 -16.18
C ILE A 268 0.24 -18.19 -15.12
N ILE A 269 0.24 -18.71 -13.89
CA ILE A 269 1.08 -18.19 -12.80
C ILE A 269 2.57 -18.40 -13.13
N LYS A 270 2.94 -19.56 -13.68
CA LYS A 270 4.30 -19.86 -14.12
C LYS A 270 4.73 -18.96 -15.28
N GLY A 271 3.86 -18.70 -16.23
CA GLY A 271 4.09 -17.72 -17.32
C GLY A 271 4.36 -16.32 -16.75
N ALA A 272 3.52 -15.82 -15.86
CA ALA A 272 3.74 -14.55 -15.19
C ALA A 272 5.06 -14.49 -14.39
N GLN A 273 5.48 -15.60 -13.80
CA GLN A 273 6.78 -15.73 -13.14
C GLN A 273 7.95 -15.69 -14.16
N ASN A 274 7.85 -16.43 -15.26
CA ASN A 274 8.88 -16.46 -16.32
C ASN A 274 9.09 -15.06 -16.92
N HIS A 275 8.03 -14.28 -17.09
CA HIS A 275 8.08 -12.88 -17.55
C HIS A 275 8.42 -11.89 -16.44
N SER A 276 8.83 -12.37 -15.26
CA SER A 276 9.20 -11.51 -14.11
C SER A 276 8.08 -10.57 -13.61
N LEU A 277 6.82 -10.86 -13.90
CA LEU A 277 5.67 -10.13 -13.34
C LEU A 277 5.40 -10.53 -11.89
N LEU A 278 5.66 -11.81 -11.57
CA LEU A 278 5.57 -12.39 -10.23
C LEU A 278 6.95 -12.91 -9.79
N ILE A 279 7.23 -12.79 -8.50
CA ILE A 279 8.42 -13.34 -7.85
C ILE A 279 7.95 -14.37 -6.84
N GLU A 280 8.39 -15.62 -6.97
CA GLU A 280 8.10 -16.68 -6.01
C GLU A 280 8.97 -16.55 -4.76
N ASP A 281 8.34 -16.62 -3.60
CA ASP A 281 9.03 -16.80 -2.32
C ASP A 281 9.22 -18.30 -2.08
N LYS A 282 10.46 -18.76 -2.15
CA LYS A 282 10.80 -20.20 -2.07
C LYS A 282 10.46 -20.82 -0.72
N ASP A 283 10.40 -20.03 0.33
CA ASP A 283 10.01 -20.52 1.67
C ASP A 283 8.49 -20.74 1.78
N GLY A 284 7.73 -20.21 0.82
CA GLY A 284 6.27 -20.34 0.80
C GLY A 284 5.58 -19.68 1.98
N LYS A 285 4.39 -20.17 2.33
CA LYS A 285 3.64 -19.72 3.51
C LYS A 285 2.96 -20.89 4.21
N LEU A 286 3.11 -20.97 5.53
CA LEU A 286 2.28 -21.85 6.34
C LEU A 286 0.87 -21.26 6.42
N PRO A 287 -0.18 -22.04 6.09
CA PRO A 287 -1.55 -21.57 6.15
C PRO A 287 -2.04 -21.37 7.58
N LYS A 288 -2.99 -20.46 7.75
CA LYS A 288 -3.56 -20.12 9.07
C LYS A 288 -4.37 -21.25 9.73
N ASN A 289 -4.73 -22.27 8.96
CA ASN A 289 -5.53 -23.42 9.44
C ASN A 289 -4.72 -24.55 10.07
N ASN A 290 -3.44 -24.33 10.38
CA ASN A 290 -2.51 -25.31 10.96
C ASN A 290 -2.31 -26.59 10.12
N SER A 291 -2.53 -26.55 8.80
CA SER A 291 -2.13 -27.65 7.93
C SER A 291 -0.60 -27.69 7.80
N GLU A 292 -0.01 -28.88 7.69
CA GLU A 292 1.43 -29.06 7.47
C GLU A 292 1.85 -28.71 6.03
N GLN A 293 0.89 -28.46 5.16
CA GLN A 293 1.13 -28.18 3.73
C GLN A 293 1.58 -26.73 3.56
N ILE A 294 2.71 -26.53 2.90
CA ILE A 294 3.23 -25.20 2.59
C ILE A 294 2.56 -24.67 1.32
N TYR A 295 1.90 -23.53 1.43
CA TYR A 295 1.31 -22.82 0.30
C TYR A 295 2.39 -22.15 -0.56
N LYS A 296 2.21 -22.19 -1.87
CA LYS A 296 3.03 -21.36 -2.76
C LYS A 296 2.72 -19.88 -2.53
N LYS A 297 3.78 -19.09 -2.42
CA LYS A 297 3.70 -17.65 -2.16
C LYS A 297 4.37 -16.87 -3.27
N PHE A 298 3.68 -15.85 -3.75
CA PHE A 298 4.16 -14.95 -4.80
C PHE A 298 3.97 -13.50 -4.38
N GLN A 299 4.87 -12.64 -4.87
CA GLN A 299 4.71 -11.20 -4.79
C GLN A 299 4.70 -10.59 -6.19
N ILE A 300 4.00 -9.48 -6.35
CA ILE A 300 4.12 -8.66 -7.56
C ILE A 300 5.54 -8.10 -7.62
N ASN A 301 6.13 -8.09 -8.82
CA ASN A 301 7.45 -7.49 -9.01
C ASN A 301 7.42 -6.03 -8.55
N PRO A 302 8.34 -5.61 -7.65
CA PRO A 302 8.34 -4.24 -7.09
C PRO A 302 8.43 -3.13 -8.15
N MET A 303 9.04 -3.39 -9.31
CA MET A 303 9.04 -2.42 -10.41
C MET A 303 7.62 -2.08 -10.90
N LEU A 304 6.70 -3.04 -10.85
CA LEU A 304 5.30 -2.81 -11.22
C LEU A 304 4.54 -2.00 -10.16
N THR A 305 4.93 -2.09 -8.89
CA THR A 305 4.24 -1.39 -7.81
C THR A 305 4.28 0.13 -7.97
N ILE A 306 5.33 0.66 -8.61
CA ILE A 306 5.52 2.09 -8.88
C ILE A 306 4.42 2.63 -9.79
N LYS A 307 4.22 1.97 -10.96
CA LYS A 307 3.23 2.37 -11.96
C LYS A 307 1.80 2.45 -11.38
N TRP A 308 1.45 1.52 -10.51
CA TRP A 308 0.12 1.44 -9.90
C TRP A 308 0.05 1.99 -8.48
N GLU A 309 1.14 2.60 -8.00
CA GLU A 309 1.21 3.24 -6.68
C GLU A 309 0.87 2.28 -5.53
N LEU A 310 1.34 1.04 -5.65
CA LEU A 310 1.33 0.07 -4.58
C LEU A 310 2.58 0.22 -3.68
N PRO A 311 2.57 -0.35 -2.47
CA PRO A 311 3.77 -0.36 -1.62
C PRO A 311 4.94 -1.08 -2.29
N SER A 312 6.17 -0.66 -1.98
CA SER A 312 7.40 -1.31 -2.48
C SER A 312 7.83 -2.52 -1.64
N THR A 313 7.29 -2.64 -0.42
CA THR A 313 7.71 -3.66 0.55
C THR A 313 6.57 -4.63 0.83
N VAL A 314 6.92 -5.91 0.96
CA VAL A 314 5.99 -6.94 1.44
C VAL A 314 5.86 -6.85 2.95
N GLY A 315 4.65 -6.64 3.43
CA GLY A 315 4.35 -6.65 4.87
C GLY A 315 3.53 -7.87 5.28
N ASP A 316 2.47 -8.18 4.53
CA ASP A 316 1.61 -9.35 4.74
C ASP A 316 1.37 -10.09 3.40
N THR A 317 0.77 -11.26 3.48
CA THR A 317 0.47 -12.11 2.35
C THR A 317 -1.00 -12.51 2.40
N HIS A 318 -1.76 -12.18 1.36
CA HIS A 318 -3.14 -12.60 1.24
C HIS A 318 -3.22 -14.09 0.89
N GLU A 319 -4.07 -14.83 1.58
CA GLU A 319 -4.37 -16.23 1.27
C GLU A 319 -5.64 -16.29 0.44
N PHE A 320 -5.52 -16.77 -0.80
CA PHE A 320 -6.68 -17.07 -1.63
C PHE A 320 -7.03 -18.55 -1.52
N GLU A 321 -8.32 -18.85 -1.57
CA GLU A 321 -8.78 -20.21 -1.76
C GLU A 321 -8.49 -20.71 -3.19
N PRO A 322 -8.30 -22.01 -3.42
CA PRO A 322 -7.94 -22.55 -4.74
C PRO A 322 -8.90 -22.11 -5.86
N ASN A 323 -10.21 -22.14 -5.59
CA ASN A 323 -11.21 -21.68 -6.55
C ASN A 323 -11.11 -20.18 -6.87
N GLU A 324 -10.69 -19.36 -5.90
CA GLU A 324 -10.51 -17.92 -6.10
C GLU A 324 -9.32 -17.61 -7.00
N ILE A 325 -8.23 -18.39 -6.91
CA ILE A 325 -7.09 -18.29 -7.83
C ILE A 325 -7.48 -18.74 -9.24
N ASP A 326 -8.29 -19.80 -9.38
CA ASP A 326 -8.81 -20.19 -10.67
C ASP A 326 -9.67 -19.09 -11.29
N ILE A 327 -10.52 -18.43 -10.51
CA ILE A 327 -11.32 -17.28 -10.94
C ILE A 327 -10.44 -16.08 -11.27
N LEU A 328 -9.42 -15.78 -10.47
CA LEU A 328 -8.46 -14.71 -10.73
C LEU A 328 -7.81 -14.88 -12.11
N CYS A 329 -7.37 -16.08 -12.44
CA CYS A 329 -6.65 -16.37 -13.68
C CYS A 329 -7.58 -16.49 -14.88
N MET A 330 -8.69 -17.24 -14.78
CA MET A 330 -9.50 -17.66 -15.90
C MET A 330 -10.96 -17.22 -15.84
N GLY A 331 -11.48 -16.88 -14.64
CA GLY A 331 -12.90 -16.54 -14.44
C GLY A 331 -13.33 -15.27 -15.19
N GLU A 332 -14.63 -15.11 -15.31
CA GLU A 332 -15.24 -13.89 -15.84
C GLU A 332 -15.02 -12.71 -14.88
N ASP A 333 -15.10 -11.47 -15.40
CA ASP A 333 -14.89 -10.27 -14.59
C ASP A 333 -15.90 -10.14 -13.45
N LYS A 334 -17.14 -10.57 -13.67
CA LYS A 334 -18.19 -10.59 -12.65
C LYS A 334 -17.85 -11.53 -11.49
N ASP A 335 -17.32 -12.72 -11.79
CA ASP A 335 -16.96 -13.69 -10.75
C ASP A 335 -15.77 -13.18 -9.93
N TRP A 336 -14.78 -12.58 -10.60
CA TRP A 336 -13.67 -11.95 -9.93
C TRP A 336 -14.11 -10.77 -9.04
N GLU A 337 -15.02 -9.91 -9.52
CA GLU A 337 -15.56 -8.83 -8.70
C GLU A 337 -16.27 -9.37 -7.45
N ASN A 338 -17.01 -10.48 -7.54
CA ASN A 338 -17.62 -11.12 -6.37
C ASN A 338 -16.56 -11.58 -5.34
N VAL A 339 -15.44 -12.17 -5.81
CA VAL A 339 -14.31 -12.52 -4.95
C VAL A 339 -13.73 -11.27 -4.28
N VAL A 340 -13.51 -10.21 -5.04
CA VAL A 340 -13.00 -8.93 -4.51
C VAL A 340 -13.94 -8.37 -3.45
N GLN A 341 -15.24 -8.33 -3.71
CA GLN A 341 -16.24 -7.80 -2.77
C GLN A 341 -16.31 -8.60 -1.46
N LYS A 342 -16.12 -9.93 -1.50
CA LYS A 342 -16.01 -10.77 -0.30
C LYS A 342 -14.98 -10.22 0.70
N TYR A 343 -13.85 -9.71 0.20
CA TYR A 343 -12.75 -9.20 1.01
C TYR A 343 -12.84 -7.69 1.31
N ILE A 344 -13.39 -6.89 0.39
CA ILE A 344 -13.42 -5.44 0.54
C ILE A 344 -14.59 -4.97 1.41
N LYS A 345 -15.81 -5.55 1.25
CA LYS A 345 -16.96 -5.16 2.07
C LYS A 345 -16.65 -5.11 3.58
N PRO A 346 -16.00 -6.14 4.20
CA PRO A 346 -15.66 -6.09 5.61
C PRO A 346 -14.69 -4.96 5.99
N LEU A 347 -13.93 -4.43 5.05
CA LEU A 347 -12.94 -3.38 5.30
C LEU A 347 -13.54 -1.96 5.19
N THR A 348 -14.76 -1.83 4.67
CA THR A 348 -15.48 -0.55 4.51
C THR A 348 -16.62 -0.36 5.49
N ILE A 349 -16.92 -1.36 6.32
CA ILE A 349 -18.01 -1.32 7.30
C ILE A 349 -17.42 -1.15 8.70
N PRO A 350 -17.88 -0.15 9.50
CA PRO A 350 -17.29 0.16 10.80
C PRO A 350 -17.67 -0.83 11.92
N PHE A 351 -18.39 -1.93 11.61
CA PHE A 351 -18.83 -2.92 12.59
C PHE A 351 -18.96 -4.31 11.96
N LYS A 352 -18.97 -5.36 12.81
CA LYS A 352 -19.12 -6.74 12.35
C LYS A 352 -20.58 -7.05 12.07
N MET A 353 -20.92 -7.24 10.81
CA MET A 353 -22.24 -7.74 10.41
C MET A 353 -22.36 -9.26 10.65
N SER A 354 -23.58 -9.75 10.93
CA SER A 354 -23.83 -11.19 10.89
C SER A 354 -23.57 -11.73 9.48
N LYS A 355 -23.10 -12.97 9.34
CA LYS A 355 -22.79 -13.55 8.02
C LYS A 355 -23.97 -13.43 7.04
N GLN A 356 -25.19 -13.47 7.51
CA GLN A 356 -26.42 -13.37 6.70
C GLN A 356 -26.62 -11.95 6.14
N ALA A 357 -26.32 -10.90 6.91
CA ALA A 357 -26.48 -9.52 6.48
C ALA A 357 -25.41 -9.04 5.46
N ILE A 358 -24.32 -9.78 5.31
CA ILE A 358 -23.27 -9.45 4.30
C ILE A 358 -23.72 -9.85 2.88
N PHE A 359 -24.61 -10.84 2.75
CA PHE A 359 -25.12 -11.30 1.46
C PHE A 359 -26.36 -10.53 0.97
N ASP A 360 -27.04 -9.80 1.87
CA ASP A 360 -28.27 -9.06 1.56
C ASP A 360 -28.01 -7.58 1.18
N LEU A 361 -26.74 -7.16 1.09
CA LEU A 361 -26.27 -5.83 0.68
C LEU A 361 -25.49 -5.88 -0.64
#